data_17d44a0f3b454b870f77cbf94e015435
#
_entry.id   17d44a0f3b454b870f77cbf94e015435
#
_cell.length_a   1.000
_cell.length_b   1.000
_cell.length_c   1.000
_cell.angle_alpha   90.00
_cell.angle_beta   90.00
_cell.angle_gamma   90.00
#
_symmetry.space_group_name_H-M   'P 1'
#
loop_
_entity.id
_entity.type
_entity.pdbx_description
1 polymer ?
#
loop_
_entity_poly.entity_id
_entity_poly.type
_entity_poly.pdbx_seq_one_letter_code
_entity_poly.pdbx_strand_id
1 'polypeptide(L)'
;MTKTRPIPVKMDTRVTSLEDTPLIEAWGDIDHNTCGSIEAALDGALEIGTTNILLDLSEVTYIDSGGLSVLLSGVRLLRDRGWLGVIGPNPNVRRLLEIVGLLVDPNFRVFEDRQMAAAAAAGQVPS
;
A
#
# COMPACT_ATOMS: atom_id res chain seq x y z
N MET A 1 6.58 -30.60 8.14
CA MET A 1 7.91 -30.13 8.02
C MET A 1 7.99 -28.62 8.04
N THR A 2 8.93 -28.11 8.70
CA THR A 2 9.07 -26.69 8.85
C THR A 2 9.58 -26.03 7.59
N LYS A 3 8.99 -24.91 7.26
CA LYS A 3 9.44 -24.15 6.12
C LYS A 3 10.39 -23.07 6.54
N THR A 4 11.45 -23.42 7.14
CA THR A 4 12.42 -22.42 7.53
C THR A 4 13.12 -21.89 6.29
N ARG A 5 13.07 -20.61 6.11
CA ARG A 5 13.77 -19.98 5.02
C ARG A 5 15.23 -19.83 5.38
N PRO A 6 16.13 -20.31 4.53
CA PRO A 6 17.54 -20.17 4.82
C PRO A 6 18.01 -18.72 4.74
N ILE A 7 17.29 -17.88 3.98
CA ILE A 7 17.65 -16.48 3.81
C ILE A 7 16.40 -15.64 4.05
N PRO A 8 16.51 -14.57 4.85
CA PRO A 8 15.38 -13.68 5.04
C PRO A 8 14.93 -13.09 3.72
N VAL A 9 13.63 -13.01 3.53
CA VAL A 9 13.06 -12.37 2.36
C VAL A 9 13.14 -10.87 2.57
N LYS A 10 13.75 -10.15 1.62
CA LYS A 10 13.90 -8.72 1.74
C LYS A 10 12.56 -8.01 1.64
N MET A 11 11.72 -8.48 0.74
CA MET A 11 10.38 -7.92 0.57
C MET A 11 9.54 -8.99 -0.12
N ASP A 12 8.28 -9.03 0.23
CA ASP A 12 7.34 -9.94 -0.44
C ASP A 12 5.97 -9.28 -0.45
N THR A 13 5.11 -9.75 -1.32
CA THR A 13 3.76 -9.24 -1.45
C THR A 13 2.76 -10.35 -1.62
N ARG A 14 1.52 -10.05 -1.25
CA ARG A 14 0.40 -10.94 -1.50
C ARG A 14 -0.82 -10.08 -1.80
N VAL A 15 -1.57 -10.46 -2.82
CA VAL A 15 -2.77 -9.72 -3.20
C VAL A 15 -4.00 -10.49 -2.71
N THR A 16 -4.88 -9.79 -2.03
CA THR A 16 -6.13 -10.34 -1.55
C THR A 16 -7.18 -9.24 -1.66
N SER A 17 -8.22 -9.29 -0.87
CA SER A 17 -9.24 -8.25 -0.87
C SER A 17 -9.73 -8.00 0.54
N LEU A 18 -10.24 -6.79 0.76
CA LEU A 18 -10.83 -6.37 2.00
C LEU A 18 -12.08 -5.59 1.64
N GLU A 19 -13.26 -6.11 2.00
CA GLU A 19 -14.54 -5.48 1.64
C GLU A 19 -14.60 -5.18 0.14
N ASP A 20 -14.23 -6.18 -0.65
CA ASP A 20 -14.24 -6.11 -2.12
C ASP A 20 -13.26 -5.09 -2.70
N THR A 21 -12.37 -4.55 -1.89
CA THR A 21 -11.32 -3.65 -2.35
C THR A 21 -10.02 -4.43 -2.41
N PRO A 22 -9.26 -4.34 -3.51
CA PRO A 22 -7.97 -5.02 -3.57
C PRO A 22 -7.07 -4.60 -2.43
N LEU A 23 -6.48 -5.58 -1.78
CA LEU A 23 -5.56 -5.35 -0.68
C LEU A 23 -4.23 -6.01 -1.03
N ILE A 24 -3.20 -5.20 -1.12
CA ILE A 24 -1.85 -5.68 -1.36
C ILE A 24 -1.15 -5.70 -0.02
N GLU A 25 -0.78 -6.89 0.43
CA GLU A 25 -0.01 -7.03 1.67
C GLU A 25 1.45 -7.05 1.31
N ALA A 26 2.24 -6.23 1.99
CA ALA A 26 3.67 -6.16 1.75
C ALA A 26 4.40 -6.28 3.08
N TRP A 27 5.60 -6.85 3.04
CA TRP A 27 6.45 -6.91 4.22
C TRP A 27 7.91 -6.88 3.80
N GLY A 28 8.75 -6.38 4.71
CA GLY A 28 10.18 -6.22 4.45
C GLY A 28 10.51 -4.82 3.99
N ASP A 29 11.57 -4.70 3.23
CA ASP A 29 12.06 -3.40 2.73
C ASP A 29 11.56 -3.17 1.32
N ILE A 30 10.92 -2.03 1.11
CA ILE A 30 10.50 -1.62 -0.22
C ILE A 30 11.53 -0.63 -0.74
N ASP A 31 12.38 -1.07 -1.66
CA ASP A 31 13.42 -0.24 -2.23
C ASP A 31 13.38 -0.36 -3.76
N HIS A 32 14.31 0.30 -4.43
CA HIS A 32 14.30 0.32 -5.90
C HIS A 32 14.55 -1.06 -6.52
N ASN A 33 15.08 -2.02 -5.74
CA ASN A 33 15.27 -3.39 -6.22
C ASN A 33 14.03 -4.25 -6.00
N THR A 34 13.18 -3.90 -5.03
CA THR A 34 12.04 -4.73 -4.65
C THR A 34 10.69 -4.10 -4.97
N CYS A 35 10.65 -2.82 -5.30
CA CYS A 35 9.39 -2.11 -5.53
C CYS A 35 8.62 -2.62 -6.75
N GLY A 36 9.29 -3.36 -7.65
CA GLY A 36 8.60 -3.89 -8.82
C GLY A 36 7.44 -4.81 -8.51
N SER A 37 7.52 -5.55 -7.40
CA SER A 37 6.43 -6.42 -6.97
C SER A 37 5.19 -5.61 -6.60
N ILE A 38 5.39 -4.50 -5.90
CA ILE A 38 4.29 -3.61 -5.55
C ILE A 38 3.70 -2.98 -6.80
N GLU A 39 4.57 -2.53 -7.70
CA GLU A 39 4.14 -1.91 -8.94
C GLU A 39 3.30 -2.87 -9.78
N ALA A 40 3.75 -4.11 -9.90
CA ALA A 40 3.02 -5.12 -10.65
C ALA A 40 1.65 -5.39 -10.03
N ALA A 41 1.58 -5.44 -8.70
CA ALA A 41 0.31 -5.66 -8.01
C ALA A 41 -0.64 -4.48 -8.20
N LEU A 42 -0.11 -3.27 -8.16
CA LEU A 42 -0.93 -2.07 -8.41
C LEU A 42 -1.45 -2.07 -9.85
N ASP A 43 -0.58 -2.38 -10.81
CA ASP A 43 -0.98 -2.42 -12.21
C ASP A 43 -2.08 -3.45 -12.43
N GLY A 44 -1.95 -4.62 -11.82
CA GLY A 44 -2.97 -5.65 -11.92
C GLY A 44 -4.32 -5.20 -11.37
N ALA A 45 -4.31 -4.51 -10.24
CA ALA A 45 -5.53 -4.00 -9.66
C ALA A 45 -6.17 -2.93 -10.54
N LEU A 46 -5.33 -2.08 -11.14
CA LEU A 46 -5.83 -1.02 -12.02
C LEU A 46 -6.44 -1.57 -13.30
N GLU A 47 -5.90 -2.67 -13.81
CA GLU A 47 -6.41 -3.29 -15.05
C GLU A 47 -7.83 -3.80 -14.90
N ILE A 48 -8.21 -4.23 -13.73
CA ILE A 48 -9.58 -4.71 -13.51
C ILE A 48 -10.56 -3.60 -13.21
N GLY A 49 -10.14 -2.34 -13.36
CA GLY A 49 -11.06 -1.22 -13.22
C GLY A 49 -11.35 -0.78 -11.80
N THR A 50 -10.49 -1.14 -10.89
CA THR A 50 -10.65 -0.79 -9.49
C THR A 50 -10.56 0.72 -9.28
N THR A 51 -11.33 1.23 -8.30
CA THR A 51 -11.29 2.65 -7.96
C THR A 51 -10.48 2.91 -6.71
N ASN A 52 -10.48 1.98 -5.78
CA ASN A 52 -9.73 2.11 -4.53
C ASN A 52 -8.81 0.91 -4.36
N ILE A 53 -7.63 1.15 -3.83
CA ILE A 53 -6.66 0.10 -3.58
C ILE A 53 -6.11 0.29 -2.18
N LEU A 54 -5.93 -0.81 -1.45
CA LEU A 54 -5.32 -0.79 -0.13
C LEU A 54 -3.97 -1.46 -0.20
N LEU A 55 -3.01 -0.88 0.52
CA LEU A 55 -1.66 -1.42 0.63
C LEU A 55 -1.31 -1.51 2.11
N ASP A 56 -1.15 -2.73 2.60
CA ASP A 56 -0.83 -2.94 4.01
C ASP A 56 0.67 -2.82 4.20
N LEU A 57 1.09 -1.79 4.90
CA LEU A 57 2.49 -1.51 5.20
C LEU A 57 2.86 -1.83 6.64
N SER A 58 1.98 -2.50 7.37
CA SER A 58 2.23 -2.74 8.80
C SER A 58 3.45 -3.61 9.05
N GLU A 59 3.85 -4.43 8.09
CA GLU A 59 5.02 -5.29 8.20
C GLU A 59 6.19 -4.76 7.36
N VAL A 60 6.09 -3.55 6.85
CA VAL A 60 7.15 -2.93 6.06
C VAL A 60 8.06 -2.16 7.01
N THR A 61 9.35 -2.46 6.96
CA THR A 61 10.32 -1.84 7.85
C THR A 61 10.95 -0.59 7.27
N TYR A 62 11.03 -0.53 5.94
CA TYR A 62 11.75 0.56 5.28
C TYR A 62 11.20 0.78 3.88
N ILE A 63 11.21 2.03 3.45
CA ILE A 63 10.85 2.38 2.08
C ILE A 63 11.81 3.47 1.61
N ASP A 64 12.31 3.34 0.39
CA ASP A 64 13.20 4.36 -0.17
C ASP A 64 12.50 5.12 -1.28
N SER A 65 13.26 5.95 -2.00
CA SER A 65 12.68 6.78 -3.06
C SER A 65 12.07 5.95 -4.18
N GLY A 66 12.60 4.75 -4.45
CA GLY A 66 12.00 3.85 -5.44
C GLY A 66 10.62 3.40 -5.03
N GLY A 67 10.48 2.99 -3.77
CA GLY A 67 9.19 2.60 -3.23
C GLY A 67 8.21 3.77 -3.18
N LEU A 68 8.71 4.94 -2.76
CA LEU A 68 7.87 6.13 -2.71
C LEU A 68 7.37 6.51 -4.11
N SER A 69 8.23 6.34 -5.13
CA SER A 69 7.82 6.63 -6.51
C SER A 69 6.66 5.75 -6.95
N VAL A 70 6.67 4.49 -6.56
CA VAL A 70 5.58 3.58 -6.90
C VAL A 70 4.28 4.05 -6.25
N LEU A 71 4.32 4.49 -5.00
CA LEU A 71 3.14 4.99 -4.32
C LEU A 71 2.62 6.26 -4.98
N LEU A 72 3.52 7.17 -5.34
CA LEU A 72 3.14 8.40 -6.02
C LEU A 72 2.50 8.11 -7.37
N SER A 73 3.04 7.14 -8.11
CA SER A 73 2.44 6.72 -9.38
C SER A 73 1.05 6.15 -9.17
N GLY A 74 0.90 5.33 -8.15
CA GLY A 74 -0.41 4.72 -7.85
C GLY A 74 -1.45 5.78 -7.56
N VAL A 75 -1.10 6.78 -6.76
CA VAL A 75 -2.01 7.86 -6.44
C VAL A 75 -2.39 8.63 -7.71
N ARG A 76 -1.39 8.90 -8.55
CA ARG A 76 -1.63 9.63 -9.80
C ARG A 76 -2.56 8.87 -10.73
N LEU A 77 -2.38 7.56 -10.83
CA LEU A 77 -3.22 6.73 -11.70
C LEU A 77 -4.64 6.58 -11.18
N LEU A 78 -4.85 6.76 -9.87
CA LEU A 78 -6.18 6.69 -9.28
C LEU A 78 -6.86 8.07 -9.19
N ARG A 79 -6.15 9.13 -9.59
CA ARG A 79 -6.73 10.46 -9.59
C ARG A 79 -7.95 10.47 -10.50
N ASP A 80 -9.03 11.04 -10.04
CA ASP A 80 -10.32 11.05 -10.74
C ASP A 80 -11.04 9.71 -10.73
N ARG A 81 -10.47 8.70 -10.05
CA ARG A 81 -11.13 7.40 -9.94
C ARG A 81 -11.40 7.02 -8.50
N GLY A 82 -10.44 7.22 -7.62
CA GLY A 82 -10.57 6.81 -6.24
C GLY A 82 -9.35 7.19 -5.43
N TRP A 83 -8.94 6.29 -4.53
CA TRP A 83 -7.85 6.58 -3.62
C TRP A 83 -6.95 5.36 -3.40
N LEU A 84 -5.71 5.64 -3.04
CA LEU A 84 -4.78 4.63 -2.55
C LEU A 84 -4.68 4.80 -1.04
N GLY A 85 -4.98 3.75 -0.30
CA GLY A 85 -4.91 3.77 1.15
C GLY A 85 -3.80 2.87 1.65
N VAL A 86 -3.03 3.34 2.62
CA VAL A 86 -2.01 2.51 3.27
C VAL A 86 -2.44 2.22 4.69
N ILE A 87 -2.09 1.02 5.17
CA ILE A 87 -2.49 0.56 6.48
C ILE A 87 -1.25 0.41 7.36
N GLY A 88 -1.28 1.04 8.53
CA GLY A 88 -0.31 0.80 9.58
C GLY A 88 1.14 1.11 9.28
N PRO A 89 1.47 2.19 8.55
CA PRO A 89 2.88 2.50 8.31
C PRO A 89 3.56 2.80 9.64
N ASN A 90 4.79 2.29 9.80
CA ASN A 90 5.54 2.60 11.01
C ASN A 90 5.93 4.09 11.01
N PRO A 91 6.42 4.63 12.15
CA PRO A 91 6.71 6.06 12.21
C PRO A 91 7.71 6.55 11.17
N ASN A 92 8.71 5.73 10.83
CA ASN A 92 9.69 6.13 9.82
C ASN A 92 9.08 6.20 8.43
N VAL A 93 8.30 5.18 8.08
CA VAL A 93 7.61 5.16 6.79
C VAL A 93 6.61 6.31 6.71
N ARG A 94 5.86 6.51 7.79
CA ARG A 94 4.88 7.60 7.84
C ARG A 94 5.53 8.95 7.63
N ARG A 95 6.70 9.16 8.24
CA ARG A 95 7.42 10.42 8.09
C ARG A 95 7.81 10.67 6.64
N LEU A 96 8.26 9.61 5.95
CA LEU A 96 8.61 9.74 4.54
C LEU A 96 7.40 10.09 3.69
N LEU A 97 6.25 9.48 3.99
CA LEU A 97 5.01 9.79 3.28
C LEU A 97 4.64 11.26 3.50
N GLU A 98 4.86 11.76 4.69
CA GLU A 98 4.59 13.16 5.01
C GLU A 98 5.52 14.09 4.23
N ILE A 99 6.82 13.76 4.20
CA ILE A 99 7.82 14.59 3.55
C ILE A 99 7.53 14.76 2.05
N VAL A 100 7.07 13.70 1.40
CA VAL A 100 6.78 13.78 -0.03
C VAL A 100 5.38 14.31 -0.34
N GLY A 101 4.64 14.70 0.69
CA GLY A 101 3.35 15.36 0.49
C GLY A 101 2.17 14.44 0.34
N LEU A 102 2.35 13.12 0.53
CA LEU A 102 1.25 12.19 0.35
C LEU A 102 0.15 12.34 1.39
N LEU A 103 0.50 12.74 2.62
CA LEU A 103 -0.50 12.82 3.68
C LEU A 103 -1.54 13.91 3.45
N VAL A 104 -1.25 14.87 2.58
CA VAL A 104 -2.21 15.94 2.25
C VAL A 104 -2.83 15.75 0.88
N ASP A 105 -2.49 14.67 0.18
CA ASP A 105 -3.07 14.39 -1.13
C ASP A 105 -4.48 13.83 -0.95
N PRO A 106 -5.50 14.38 -1.62
CA PRO A 106 -6.88 13.92 -1.45
C PRO A 106 -7.11 12.51 -1.96
N ASN A 107 -6.22 11.98 -2.80
CA ASN A 107 -6.35 10.63 -3.32
C ASN A 107 -5.48 9.63 -2.57
N PHE A 108 -4.92 10.03 -1.44
CA PHE A 108 -4.12 9.17 -0.59
C PHE A 108 -4.69 9.16 0.82
N ARG A 109 -4.77 7.97 1.42
CA ARG A 109 -5.32 7.84 2.77
C ARG A 109 -4.42 6.96 3.61
N VAL A 110 -4.39 7.22 4.91
CA VAL A 110 -3.65 6.42 5.88
C VAL A 110 -4.63 5.90 6.91
N PHE A 111 -4.58 4.59 7.15
CA PHE A 111 -5.42 3.94 8.15
C PHE A 111 -4.52 3.33 9.21
N GLU A 112 -4.94 3.45 10.46
CA GLU A 112 -4.16 2.92 11.58
C GLU A 112 -4.14 1.39 11.56
N ASP A 113 -5.25 0.78 11.14
CA ASP A 113 -5.36 -0.67 11.12
C ASP A 113 -6.37 -1.11 10.06
N ARG A 114 -6.51 -2.42 9.90
CA ARG A 114 -7.40 -2.98 8.89
C ARG A 114 -8.86 -2.70 9.17
N GLN A 115 -9.23 -2.56 10.43
CA GLN A 115 -10.61 -2.29 10.78
C GLN A 115 -11.04 -0.94 10.22
N MET A 116 -10.21 0.07 10.38
CA MET A 116 -10.50 1.39 9.82
C MET A 116 -10.50 1.37 8.30
N ALA A 117 -9.57 0.64 7.72
CA ALA A 117 -9.50 0.49 6.27
C ALA A 117 -10.74 -0.20 5.72
N ALA A 118 -11.21 -1.24 6.42
CA ALA A 118 -12.40 -1.97 6.00
C ALA A 118 -13.64 -1.08 6.01
N ALA A 119 -13.76 -0.25 7.04
CA ALA A 119 -14.89 0.68 7.12
C ALA A 119 -14.90 1.64 5.95
N ALA A 120 -13.75 2.18 5.61
CA ALA A 120 -13.63 3.09 4.47
C ALA A 120 -13.91 2.37 3.16
N ALA A 121 -13.39 1.15 3.00
CA ALA A 121 -13.59 0.37 1.78
C ALA A 121 -15.05 -0.01 1.59
N ALA A 122 -15.76 -0.23 2.69
CA ALA A 122 -17.19 -0.55 2.63
C ALA A 122 -18.07 0.69 2.45
N GLY A 123 -17.47 1.86 2.31
CA GLY A 123 -18.23 3.10 2.16
C GLY A 123 -18.78 3.65 3.46
N GLN A 124 -18.34 3.13 4.60
CA GLN A 124 -18.80 3.61 5.91
C GLN A 124 -17.89 4.72 6.38
N VAL A 125 -17.81 5.77 5.59
CA VAL A 125 -16.90 6.86 5.90
C VAL A 125 -17.51 7.72 6.97
N PRO A 126 -16.80 8.01 8.05
CA PRO A 126 -17.29 8.98 9.03
C PRO A 126 -17.42 10.32 8.36
N SER A 127 -18.50 10.94 8.59
CA SER A 127 -18.69 12.28 8.02
C SER A 127 -17.96 13.32 8.80
#